data_4a1d4baa08e3f1bd8ae2c6f1c8f2c41a
#
_entry.id   4a1d4baa08e3f1bd8ae2c6f1c8f2c41a
#
_cell.length_a   1.000
_cell.length_b   1.000
_cell.length_c   1.000
_cell.angle_alpha   90.00
_cell.angle_beta   90.00
_cell.angle_gamma   90.00
#
_symmetry.space_group_name_H-M   'P 1'
#
loop_
_entity.id
_entity.type
_entity.pdbx_description
1 polymer ?
#
loop_
_entity_poly.entity_id
_entity_poly.type
_entity_poly.pdbx_seq_one_letter_code
_entity_poly.pdbx_strand_id
1 'polypeptide(L)'
;MSQFQAAVRRRADIPAVQRISGPANTAINIFFAIYTLLCVFPLVVVLIASFTDERTILVEGYSLMPEVWSLEAYRFLLKDWWAVVDSYVVSIVVTVVGTVVGLAMMSMYAYPISRQDFPFRNVFAFFLFFTILFNGGLVPFYLVYTQGLHLQNTLAVLILPLLVNGFFVLLIRTFFANTIPKELFESAK
;
A
#
# COMPACT_ATOMS: atom_id res chain seq x y z
N MET A 1 23.57 38.22 9.42
CA MET A 1 23.46 38.28 7.93
C MET A 1 24.37 37.29 7.20
N SER A 2 25.41 36.72 7.81
CA SER A 2 26.38 35.80 7.14
C SER A 2 25.89 34.36 6.95
N GLN A 3 25.08 33.81 7.83
CA GLN A 3 24.61 32.42 7.75
C GLN A 3 23.55 32.21 6.67
N PHE A 4 22.73 33.19 6.37
CA PHE A 4 21.72 33.13 5.33
C PHE A 4 22.36 33.11 3.93
N GLN A 5 23.42 33.88 3.72
CA GLN A 5 24.17 33.89 2.45
C GLN A 5 24.97 32.60 2.23
N ALA A 6 25.45 31.94 3.30
CA ALA A 6 26.09 30.66 3.22
C ALA A 6 25.12 29.52 2.82
N ALA A 7 23.88 29.58 3.32
CA ALA A 7 22.83 28.61 2.96
C ALA A 7 22.35 28.76 1.51
N VAL A 8 22.29 29.98 0.99
CA VAL A 8 21.95 30.26 -0.42
C VAL A 8 23.08 29.79 -1.36
N ARG A 9 24.35 29.96 -0.98
CA ARG A 9 25.47 29.44 -1.75
C ARG A 9 25.53 27.91 -1.81
N ARG A 10 25.19 27.19 -0.74
CA ARG A 10 25.13 25.72 -0.75
C ARG A 10 24.06 25.14 -1.71
N ARG A 11 23.03 25.90 -2.08
CA ARG A 11 22.05 25.50 -3.11
C ARG A 11 22.59 25.65 -4.55
N ALA A 12 23.66 26.43 -4.73
CA ALA A 12 24.28 26.65 -6.05
C ALA A 12 25.29 25.55 -6.46
N ASP A 13 25.79 24.76 -5.50
CA ASP A 13 26.80 23.72 -5.71
C ASP A 13 26.19 22.31 -5.91
N ILE A 14 25.08 22.20 -6.66
CA ILE A 14 24.68 20.89 -7.21
C ILE A 14 25.74 20.56 -8.26
N PRO A 15 26.53 19.47 -8.08
CA PRO A 15 27.57 19.11 -9.02
C PRO A 15 26.98 19.02 -10.44
N ALA A 16 27.68 19.51 -11.44
CA ALA A 16 27.25 19.58 -12.83
C ALA A 16 26.78 18.23 -13.41
N VAL A 17 27.21 17.12 -12.78
CA VAL A 17 26.81 15.74 -13.09
C VAL A 17 25.32 15.47 -12.81
N GLN A 18 24.65 16.28 -11.96
CA GLN A 18 23.22 16.13 -11.63
C GLN A 18 22.30 17.04 -12.48
N ARG A 19 22.84 17.87 -13.37
CA ARG A 19 22.01 18.68 -14.28
C ARG A 19 21.68 17.87 -15.51
N ILE A 20 20.45 17.38 -15.57
CA ILE A 20 19.88 16.80 -16.78
C ILE A 20 19.89 17.90 -17.86
N SER A 21 20.39 17.60 -19.07
CA SER A 21 20.41 18.55 -20.18
C SER A 21 18.98 19.05 -20.48
N GLY A 22 18.83 20.32 -20.89
CA GLY A 22 17.51 20.92 -21.17
C GLY A 22 16.62 20.04 -22.06
N PRO A 23 17.08 19.53 -23.22
CA PRO A 23 16.28 18.66 -24.07
C PRO A 23 15.91 17.32 -23.40
N ALA A 24 16.80 16.72 -22.61
CA ALA A 24 16.51 15.49 -21.89
C ALA A 24 15.44 15.72 -20.80
N ASN A 25 15.52 16.84 -20.08
CA ASN A 25 14.50 17.19 -19.08
C ASN A 25 13.13 17.41 -19.74
N THR A 26 13.08 18.05 -20.90
CA THR A 26 11.83 18.23 -21.64
C THR A 26 11.25 16.89 -22.10
N ALA A 27 12.08 15.99 -22.63
CA ALA A 27 11.66 14.65 -23.03
C ALA A 27 11.11 13.83 -21.86
N ILE A 28 11.77 13.88 -20.71
CA ILE A 28 11.32 13.23 -19.47
C ILE A 28 9.98 13.81 -19.02
N ASN A 29 9.81 15.13 -19.04
CA ASN A 29 8.55 15.77 -18.62
C ASN A 29 7.39 15.40 -19.57
N ILE A 30 7.63 15.35 -20.88
CA ILE A 30 6.63 14.90 -21.87
C ILE A 30 6.26 13.44 -21.62
N PHE A 31 7.25 12.57 -21.39
CA PHE A 31 7.00 11.17 -21.08
C PHE A 31 6.12 11.01 -19.84
N PHE A 32 6.47 11.68 -18.74
CA PHE A 32 5.67 11.61 -17.52
C PHE A 32 4.29 12.27 -17.67
N ALA A 33 4.16 13.32 -18.45
CA ALA A 33 2.85 13.93 -18.75
C ALA A 33 1.94 12.93 -19.47
N ILE A 34 2.43 12.26 -20.52
CA ILE A 34 1.68 11.24 -21.25
C ILE A 34 1.34 10.07 -20.31
N TYR A 35 2.30 9.59 -19.52
CA TYR A 35 2.08 8.52 -18.56
C TYR A 35 1.01 8.89 -17.52
N THR A 36 1.06 10.11 -17.01
CA THR A 36 0.05 10.63 -16.06
C THR A 36 -1.34 10.67 -16.69
N LEU A 37 -1.45 11.17 -17.92
CA LEU A 37 -2.73 11.18 -18.65
C LEU A 37 -3.28 9.76 -18.83
N LEU A 38 -2.41 8.82 -19.16
CA LEU A 38 -2.79 7.42 -19.33
C LEU A 38 -3.25 6.78 -18.02
N CYS A 39 -2.64 7.14 -16.89
CA CYS A 39 -3.09 6.71 -15.56
C CYS A 39 -4.42 7.36 -15.11
N VAL A 40 -4.66 8.61 -15.50
CA VAL A 40 -5.89 9.34 -15.16
C VAL A 40 -7.07 8.88 -16.02
N PHE A 41 -6.80 8.44 -17.27
CA PHE A 41 -7.84 8.04 -18.22
C PHE A 41 -8.85 7.03 -17.64
N PRO A 42 -8.45 5.90 -17.03
CA PRO A 42 -9.40 4.95 -16.42
C PRO A 42 -10.28 5.60 -15.34
N LEU A 43 -9.72 6.51 -14.55
CA LEU A 43 -10.47 7.20 -13.50
C LEU A 43 -11.54 8.11 -14.10
N VAL A 44 -11.22 8.80 -15.22
CA VAL A 44 -12.21 9.61 -15.96
C VAL A 44 -13.31 8.73 -16.52
N VAL A 45 -12.98 7.57 -17.10
CA VAL A 45 -13.98 6.63 -17.62
C VAL A 45 -14.92 6.14 -16.51
N VAL A 46 -14.39 5.76 -15.34
CA VAL A 46 -15.19 5.34 -14.19
C VAL A 46 -16.08 6.49 -13.69
N LEU A 47 -15.54 7.70 -13.63
CA LEU A 47 -16.31 8.88 -13.22
C LEU A 47 -17.48 9.14 -14.19
N ILE A 48 -17.25 9.13 -15.50
CA ILE A 48 -18.30 9.32 -16.49
C ILE A 48 -19.32 8.18 -16.43
N ALA A 49 -18.87 6.92 -16.33
CA ALA A 49 -19.75 5.77 -16.18
C ALA A 49 -20.66 5.86 -14.95
N SER A 50 -20.20 6.45 -13.84
CA SER A 50 -21.02 6.64 -12.64
C SER A 50 -22.21 7.61 -12.84
N PHE A 51 -22.12 8.47 -13.87
CA PHE A 51 -23.19 9.39 -14.26
C PHE A 51 -23.95 8.93 -15.52
N THR A 52 -23.69 7.73 -16.03
CA THR A 52 -24.32 7.20 -17.25
C THR A 52 -25.48 6.27 -16.88
N ASP A 53 -26.52 6.27 -17.68
CA ASP A 53 -27.65 5.35 -17.52
C ASP A 53 -27.20 3.89 -17.73
N GLU A 54 -27.69 2.97 -16.88
CA GLU A 54 -27.32 1.55 -16.89
C GLU A 54 -27.58 0.90 -18.25
N ARG A 55 -28.72 1.20 -18.87
CA ARG A 55 -29.09 0.64 -20.19
C ARG A 55 -28.13 1.09 -21.29
N THR A 56 -27.72 2.36 -21.25
CA THR A 56 -26.75 2.90 -22.18
C THR A 56 -25.42 2.16 -22.07
N ILE A 57 -24.94 1.90 -20.85
CA ILE A 57 -23.70 1.13 -20.62
C ILE A 57 -23.81 -0.31 -21.13
N LEU A 58 -24.97 -0.95 -20.93
CA LEU A 58 -25.18 -2.34 -21.35
C LEU A 58 -25.27 -2.50 -22.88
N VAL A 59 -25.81 -1.51 -23.59
CA VAL A 59 -26.01 -1.56 -25.04
C VAL A 59 -24.81 -1.01 -25.81
N GLU A 60 -24.27 0.12 -25.39
CA GLU A 60 -23.23 0.87 -26.12
C GLU A 60 -21.83 0.66 -25.51
N GLY A 61 -21.75 0.13 -24.28
CA GLY A 61 -20.51 0.02 -23.54
C GLY A 61 -20.09 1.33 -22.87
N TYR A 62 -18.83 1.37 -22.43
CA TYR A 62 -18.28 2.57 -21.79
C TYR A 62 -17.91 3.63 -22.84
N SER A 63 -18.53 4.81 -22.75
CA SER A 63 -18.26 5.95 -23.62
C SER A 63 -17.78 7.15 -22.79
N LEU A 64 -16.91 7.98 -23.39
CA LEU A 64 -16.50 9.27 -22.80
C LEU A 64 -17.60 10.33 -22.93
N MET A 65 -18.54 10.14 -23.85
CA MET A 65 -19.70 11.01 -24.06
C MET A 65 -20.96 10.15 -24.13
N PRO A 66 -21.57 9.82 -22.98
CA PRO A 66 -22.77 9.02 -22.96
C PRO A 66 -23.95 9.82 -23.52
N GLU A 67 -24.87 9.14 -24.23
CA GLU A 67 -26.07 9.76 -24.78
C GLU A 67 -27.05 10.17 -23.67
N VAL A 68 -27.14 9.36 -22.58
CA VAL A 68 -28.06 9.58 -21.48
C VAL A 68 -27.30 9.71 -20.17
N TRP A 69 -27.40 10.88 -19.55
CA TRP A 69 -26.85 11.14 -18.20
C TRP A 69 -27.86 10.78 -17.14
N SER A 70 -27.46 10.02 -16.11
CA SER A 70 -28.32 9.56 -15.02
C SER A 70 -27.60 9.61 -13.68
N LEU A 71 -28.36 9.88 -12.62
CA LEU A 71 -27.89 9.75 -11.22
C LEU A 71 -28.45 8.49 -10.55
N GLU A 72 -28.94 7.54 -11.34
CA GLU A 72 -29.61 6.35 -10.83
C GLU A 72 -28.69 5.48 -9.97
N ALA A 73 -27.43 5.33 -10.34
CA ALA A 73 -26.41 4.66 -9.54
C ALA A 73 -26.29 5.24 -8.12
N TYR A 74 -26.29 6.57 -8.01
CA TYR A 74 -26.22 7.25 -6.71
C TYR A 74 -27.54 7.13 -5.92
N ARG A 75 -28.68 7.19 -6.61
CA ARG A 75 -29.99 6.96 -5.97
C ARG A 75 -30.14 5.55 -5.44
N PHE A 76 -29.61 4.57 -6.18
CA PHE A 76 -29.57 3.17 -5.73
C PHE A 76 -28.75 3.01 -4.46
N LEU A 77 -27.54 3.59 -4.39
CA LEU A 77 -26.70 3.59 -3.20
C LEU A 77 -27.37 4.27 -2.00
N LEU A 78 -28.08 5.38 -2.24
CA LEU A 78 -28.79 6.10 -1.18
C LEU A 78 -30.06 5.39 -0.70
N LYS A 79 -30.65 4.54 -1.53
CA LYS A 79 -31.86 3.77 -1.16
C LYS A 79 -31.54 2.73 -0.07
N ASP A 80 -30.36 2.13 -0.13
CA ASP A 80 -29.88 1.18 0.87
C ASP A 80 -28.58 1.69 1.55
N TRP A 81 -28.69 2.89 2.10
CA TRP A 81 -27.53 3.55 2.72
C TRP A 81 -26.97 2.80 3.93
N TRP A 82 -27.82 1.99 4.61
CA TRP A 82 -27.39 1.17 5.72
C TRP A 82 -26.37 0.11 5.29
N ALA A 83 -26.56 -0.52 4.14
CA ALA A 83 -25.57 -1.48 3.60
C ALA A 83 -24.25 -0.78 3.28
N VAL A 84 -24.30 0.47 2.82
CA VAL A 84 -23.08 1.27 2.58
C VAL A 84 -22.37 1.58 3.89
N VAL A 85 -23.12 2.02 4.92
CA VAL A 85 -22.56 2.31 6.26
C VAL A 85 -21.93 1.05 6.87
N ASP A 86 -22.60 -0.08 6.82
CA ASP A 86 -22.09 -1.37 7.31
C ASP A 86 -20.77 -1.75 6.60
N SER A 87 -20.70 -1.57 5.29
CA SER A 87 -19.50 -1.82 4.52
C SER A 87 -18.33 -0.92 4.94
N TYR A 88 -18.59 0.36 5.21
CA TYR A 88 -17.58 1.28 5.75
C TYR A 88 -17.13 0.89 7.17
N VAL A 89 -18.07 0.53 8.05
CA VAL A 89 -17.75 0.07 9.41
C VAL A 89 -16.86 -1.17 9.37
N VAL A 90 -17.21 -2.16 8.56
CA VAL A 90 -16.40 -3.37 8.37
C VAL A 90 -15.00 -3.01 7.86
N SER A 91 -14.90 -2.14 6.84
CA SER A 91 -13.63 -1.70 6.28
C SER A 91 -12.75 -0.98 7.31
N ILE A 92 -13.34 -0.10 8.11
CA ILE A 92 -12.64 0.62 9.19
C ILE A 92 -12.15 -0.36 10.26
N VAL A 93 -13.01 -1.27 10.72
CA VAL A 93 -12.65 -2.28 11.74
C VAL A 93 -11.51 -3.17 11.24
N VAL A 94 -11.63 -3.71 10.02
CA VAL A 94 -10.59 -4.55 9.42
C VAL A 94 -9.28 -3.79 9.28
N THR A 95 -9.33 -2.53 8.86
CA THR A 95 -8.13 -1.70 8.70
C THR A 95 -7.47 -1.39 10.04
N VAL A 96 -8.24 -0.92 11.02
CA VAL A 96 -7.69 -0.55 12.34
C VAL A 96 -7.15 -1.77 13.07
N VAL A 97 -7.95 -2.82 13.19
CA VAL A 97 -7.55 -4.05 13.89
C VAL A 97 -6.38 -4.72 13.16
N GLY A 98 -6.47 -4.87 11.84
CA GLY A 98 -5.41 -5.46 11.01
C GLY A 98 -4.09 -4.69 11.12
N THR A 99 -4.14 -3.36 11.10
CA THR A 99 -2.94 -2.52 11.22
C THR A 99 -2.33 -2.62 12.61
N VAL A 100 -3.11 -2.46 13.67
CA VAL A 100 -2.59 -2.50 15.05
C VAL A 100 -2.01 -3.87 15.39
N VAL A 101 -2.77 -4.94 15.14
CA VAL A 101 -2.33 -6.31 15.43
C VAL A 101 -1.17 -6.70 14.54
N GLY A 102 -1.25 -6.39 13.23
CA GLY A 102 -0.19 -6.70 12.27
C GLY A 102 1.11 -5.97 12.61
N LEU A 103 1.06 -4.67 12.92
CA LEU A 103 2.24 -3.92 13.33
C LEU A 103 2.86 -4.48 14.62
N ALA A 104 2.04 -4.83 15.61
CA ALA A 104 2.51 -5.46 16.84
C ALA A 104 3.22 -6.80 16.54
N MET A 105 2.60 -7.69 15.77
CA MET A 105 3.18 -8.98 15.41
C MET A 105 4.47 -8.83 14.59
N MET A 106 4.46 -7.96 13.58
CA MET A 106 5.65 -7.70 12.75
C MET A 106 6.79 -7.09 13.57
N SER A 107 6.49 -6.20 14.52
CA SER A 107 7.49 -5.60 15.40
C SER A 107 8.06 -6.63 16.38
N MET A 108 7.22 -7.48 16.95
CA MET A 108 7.65 -8.58 17.84
C MET A 108 8.55 -9.59 17.11
N TYR A 109 8.30 -9.84 15.84
CA TYR A 109 9.14 -10.70 15.02
C TYR A 109 10.44 -9.99 14.59
N ALA A 110 10.36 -8.73 14.19
CA ALA A 110 11.49 -7.93 13.68
C ALA A 110 12.52 -7.62 14.77
N TYR A 111 12.07 -7.43 16.03
CA TYR A 111 12.95 -7.08 17.14
C TYR A 111 14.05 -8.12 17.40
N PRO A 112 13.78 -9.40 17.66
CA PRO A 112 14.83 -10.39 17.91
C PRO A 112 15.76 -10.58 16.71
N ILE A 113 15.26 -10.57 15.48
CA ILE A 113 16.11 -10.72 14.29
C ILE A 113 16.96 -9.48 13.98
N SER A 114 16.67 -8.32 14.58
CA SER A 114 17.52 -7.12 14.50
C SER A 114 18.70 -7.17 15.44
N ARG A 115 18.62 -7.98 16.51
CA ARG A 115 19.65 -8.07 17.57
C ARG A 115 20.83 -8.93 17.15
N GLN A 116 22.07 -8.45 17.41
CA GLN A 116 23.29 -9.20 17.11
C GLN A 116 23.55 -10.33 18.09
N ASP A 117 23.05 -10.20 19.32
CA ASP A 117 23.18 -11.17 20.43
C ASP A 117 22.18 -12.33 20.33
N PHE A 118 21.20 -12.29 19.41
CA PHE A 118 20.25 -13.38 19.23
C PHE A 118 20.83 -14.51 18.36
N PRO A 119 21.06 -15.73 18.92
CA PRO A 119 21.80 -16.79 18.21
C PRO A 119 21.06 -17.32 16.98
N PHE A 120 19.73 -17.34 16.97
CA PHE A 120 18.93 -17.87 15.88
C PHE A 120 18.50 -16.82 14.85
N ARG A 121 19.01 -15.58 14.93
CA ARG A 121 18.59 -14.47 14.05
C ARG A 121 18.65 -14.81 12.56
N ASN A 122 19.69 -15.56 12.13
CA ASN A 122 19.88 -15.91 10.72
C ASN A 122 18.87 -16.96 10.24
N VAL A 123 18.50 -17.90 11.13
CA VAL A 123 17.50 -18.94 10.83
C VAL A 123 16.13 -18.29 10.65
N PHE A 124 15.73 -17.42 11.58
CA PHE A 124 14.45 -16.71 11.46
C PHE A 124 14.43 -15.73 10.28
N ALA A 125 15.54 -15.03 10.03
CA ALA A 125 15.65 -14.17 8.86
C ALA A 125 15.56 -14.96 7.54
N PHE A 126 16.21 -16.15 7.48
CA PHE A 126 16.12 -17.03 6.32
C PHE A 126 14.68 -17.55 6.13
N PHE A 127 14.02 -17.99 7.20
CA PHE A 127 12.62 -18.45 7.14
C PHE A 127 11.69 -17.34 6.62
N LEU A 128 11.85 -16.11 7.12
CA LEU A 128 11.11 -14.97 6.64
C LEU A 128 11.35 -14.71 5.14
N PHE A 129 12.61 -14.72 4.73
CA PHE A 129 12.99 -14.51 3.33
C PHE A 129 12.44 -15.63 2.42
N PHE A 130 12.48 -16.87 2.91
CA PHE A 130 11.88 -18.01 2.23
C PHE A 130 10.38 -17.81 1.96
N THR A 131 9.62 -17.32 2.94
CA THR A 131 8.18 -17.05 2.77
C THR A 131 7.88 -15.93 1.77
N ILE A 132 8.81 -15.00 1.56
CA ILE A 132 8.67 -13.95 0.54
C ILE A 132 8.89 -14.54 -0.87
N LEU A 133 9.88 -15.42 -1.02
CA LEU A 133 10.26 -16.00 -2.31
C LEU A 133 9.31 -17.11 -2.77
N PHE A 134 8.84 -17.92 -1.83
CA PHE A 134 8.00 -19.09 -2.11
C PHE A 134 6.55 -18.81 -1.72
N ASN A 135 5.74 -18.47 -2.71
CA ASN A 135 4.31 -18.29 -2.57
C ASN A 135 3.59 -19.51 -3.17
N GLY A 136 2.71 -20.10 -2.38
CA GLY A 136 1.90 -21.25 -2.83
C GLY A 136 0.87 -20.92 -3.91
N GLY A 137 0.63 -19.65 -4.17
CA GLY A 137 -0.39 -19.19 -5.11
C GLY A 137 -1.79 -19.07 -4.50
N LEU A 138 -2.73 -18.65 -5.33
CA LEU A 138 -4.10 -18.34 -4.90
C LEU A 138 -4.86 -19.58 -4.43
N VAL A 139 -4.75 -20.71 -5.12
CA VAL A 139 -5.54 -21.92 -4.82
C VAL A 139 -5.17 -22.54 -3.47
N PRO A 140 -3.90 -22.85 -3.16
CA PRO A 140 -3.50 -23.31 -1.82
C PRO A 140 -3.87 -22.33 -0.71
N PHE A 141 -3.70 -21.04 -0.96
CA PHE A 141 -4.10 -19.98 -0.03
C PHE A 141 -5.61 -20.08 0.29
N TYR A 142 -6.46 -20.12 -0.74
CA TYR A 142 -7.90 -20.24 -0.58
C TYR A 142 -8.30 -21.50 0.18
N LEU A 143 -7.71 -22.67 -0.16
CA LEU A 143 -8.01 -23.94 0.50
C LEU A 143 -7.64 -23.95 1.98
N VAL A 144 -6.50 -23.37 2.35
CA VAL A 144 -6.09 -23.26 3.76
C VAL A 144 -7.10 -22.45 4.57
N TYR A 145 -7.53 -21.29 4.07
CA TYR A 145 -8.46 -20.42 4.81
C TYR A 145 -9.90 -20.94 4.82
N THR A 146 -10.33 -21.61 3.75
CA THR A 146 -11.71 -22.08 3.64
C THR A 146 -11.93 -23.49 4.19
N GLN A 147 -11.06 -24.42 3.85
CA GLN A 147 -11.19 -25.84 4.26
C GLN A 147 -10.35 -26.17 5.48
N GLY A 148 -9.15 -25.59 5.60
CA GLY A 148 -8.28 -25.86 6.74
C GLY A 148 -8.69 -25.13 8.01
N LEU A 149 -8.92 -23.81 7.92
CA LEU A 149 -9.24 -22.94 9.05
C LEU A 149 -10.74 -22.65 9.21
N HIS A 150 -11.57 -23.03 8.23
CA HIS A 150 -13.02 -22.81 8.21
C HIS A 150 -13.45 -21.34 8.46
N LEU A 151 -12.68 -20.39 7.89
CA LEU A 151 -12.88 -18.95 8.10
C LEU A 151 -13.79 -18.30 7.04
N GLN A 152 -14.57 -19.09 6.30
CA GLN A 152 -15.52 -18.56 5.32
C GLN A 152 -16.52 -17.60 5.98
N ASN A 153 -16.82 -16.49 5.32
CA ASN A 153 -17.79 -15.49 5.75
C ASN A 153 -17.53 -14.90 7.14
N THR A 154 -16.27 -14.84 7.58
CA THR A 154 -15.86 -14.22 8.85
C THR A 154 -14.98 -13.00 8.60
N LEU A 155 -15.01 -12.01 9.52
CA LEU A 155 -14.07 -10.88 9.47
C LEU A 155 -12.61 -11.33 9.64
N ALA A 156 -12.38 -12.47 10.28
CA ALA A 156 -11.04 -13.01 10.47
C ALA A 156 -10.33 -13.33 9.15
N VAL A 157 -11.06 -13.78 8.11
CA VAL A 157 -10.46 -14.06 6.79
C VAL A 157 -9.95 -12.79 6.08
N LEU A 158 -10.47 -11.63 6.43
CA LEU A 158 -10.01 -10.35 5.89
C LEU A 158 -8.78 -9.82 6.63
N ILE A 159 -8.60 -10.20 7.90
CA ILE A 159 -7.53 -9.69 8.77
C ILE A 159 -6.32 -10.62 8.77
N LEU A 160 -6.53 -11.92 9.05
CA LEU A 160 -5.43 -12.88 9.30
C LEU A 160 -4.40 -12.98 8.17
N PRO A 161 -4.78 -13.02 6.88
CA PRO A 161 -3.81 -13.16 5.80
C PRO A 161 -2.83 -11.98 5.69
N LEU A 162 -3.25 -10.80 6.13
CA LEU A 162 -2.52 -9.55 5.98
C LEU A 162 -1.74 -9.14 7.22
N LEU A 163 -1.86 -9.90 8.35
CA LEU A 163 -1.22 -9.55 9.61
C LEU A 163 0.30 -9.51 9.54
N VAL A 164 0.91 -10.44 8.80
CA VAL A 164 2.37 -10.52 8.70
C VAL A 164 2.79 -10.46 7.24
N ASN A 165 3.44 -9.37 6.88
CA ASN A 165 4.08 -9.21 5.58
C ASN A 165 5.60 -9.21 5.76
N GLY A 166 6.29 -10.16 5.10
CA GLY A 166 7.73 -10.33 5.23
C GLY A 166 8.55 -9.11 4.83
N PHE A 167 8.11 -8.36 3.83
CA PHE A 167 8.77 -7.12 3.41
C PHE A 167 8.73 -6.06 4.52
N PHE A 168 7.57 -5.84 5.13
CA PHE A 168 7.45 -4.88 6.23
C PHE A 168 8.22 -5.32 7.48
N VAL A 169 8.29 -6.62 7.76
CA VAL A 169 9.15 -7.14 8.85
C VAL A 169 10.61 -6.79 8.61
N LEU A 170 11.13 -6.94 7.38
CA LEU A 170 12.52 -6.56 7.03
C LEU A 170 12.75 -5.06 7.15
N LEU A 171 11.75 -4.25 6.78
CA LEU A 171 11.81 -2.80 6.92
C LEU A 171 11.89 -2.38 8.39
N ILE A 172 11.01 -2.94 9.25
CA ILE A 172 11.02 -2.69 10.70
C ILE A 172 12.33 -3.19 11.34
N ARG A 173 12.82 -4.37 10.92
CA ARG A 173 14.14 -4.88 11.36
C ARG A 173 15.26 -3.88 11.06
N THR A 174 15.28 -3.34 9.84
CA THR A 174 16.29 -2.37 9.43
C THR A 174 16.21 -1.08 10.24
N PHE A 175 15.00 -0.64 10.55
CA PHE A 175 14.75 0.50 11.43
C PHE A 175 15.32 0.22 12.84
N PHE A 176 14.99 -0.90 13.45
CA PHE A 176 15.53 -1.28 14.77
C PHE A 176 17.06 -1.39 14.79
N ALA A 177 17.66 -1.93 13.73
CA ALA A 177 19.11 -2.11 13.66
C ALA A 177 19.90 -0.79 13.50
N ASN A 178 19.31 0.20 12.79
CA ASN A 178 20.04 1.41 12.38
C ASN A 178 19.65 2.66 13.17
N THR A 179 18.42 2.72 13.69
CA THR A 179 17.88 3.96 14.28
C THR A 179 17.95 3.96 15.80
N ILE A 180 17.90 2.78 16.44
CA ILE A 180 17.90 2.69 17.90
C ILE A 180 19.35 2.55 18.41
N PRO A 181 19.86 3.53 19.19
CA PRO A 181 21.19 3.46 19.79
C PRO A 181 21.32 2.27 20.73
N LYS A 182 22.52 1.67 20.79
CA LYS A 182 22.78 0.49 21.65
C LYS A 182 22.64 0.82 23.15
N GLU A 183 22.88 2.06 23.51
CA GLU A 183 22.81 2.55 24.91
C GLU A 183 21.38 2.43 25.47
N LEU A 184 20.35 2.58 24.64
CA LEU A 184 18.96 2.39 25.07
C LEU A 184 18.64 0.93 25.44
N PHE A 185 19.30 -0.01 24.78
CA PHE A 185 19.12 -1.42 25.10
C PHE A 185 19.89 -1.85 26.36
N GLU A 186 21.00 -1.17 26.68
CA GLU A 186 21.81 -1.45 27.87
C GLU A 186 21.14 -0.87 29.13
N SER A 187 20.46 0.27 29.00
CA SER A 187 19.70 0.88 30.10
C SER A 187 18.41 0.13 30.47
N ALA A 188 17.91 -0.75 29.59
CA ALA A 188 16.69 -1.54 29.80
C ALA A 188 16.96 -2.95 30.34
N LYS A 189 18.24 -3.31 30.56
CA LYS A 189 18.68 -4.54 31.24
C LYS A 189 18.84 -4.32 32.73
#